data_c7288bd43a40405072e42ef7e4492777
#
_entry.id   c7288bd43a40405072e42ef7e4492777
#
_cell.length_a   1.000
_cell.length_b   1.000
_cell.length_c   1.000
_cell.angle_alpha   90.00
_cell.angle_beta   90.00
_cell.angle_gamma   90.00
#
_symmetry.space_group_name_H-M   'P 1'
#
loop_
_entity.id
_entity.type
_entity.pdbx_description
1 polymer ?
#
loop_
_entity_poly.entity_id
_entity_poly.type
_entity_poly.pdbx_seq_one_letter_code
_entity_poly.pdbx_strand_id
1 'polypeptide(L)'
;CRPCGTATRRSAPSARPVPMEVHIQPFSVPHFASLMIAMAKPAYVAILEYAPADPVLLFVPSRKQTRLTADDLLAYALADSERDGGECRFLNMDRADLEPHLARLQDKELAEYLVHGVAYYHEGLARGDRRIVERLFAAGAIQVLVASRETVWSLPVQAHLVLLLSLQTYEGREHRYVDYPLADMVEMVGKCTLPGADGASRCMLLCQANRKDYFKKFLAEGLPLESQLTAYTQDYLNAEIVARTVEDKQGAVDVLTWTLMYRRLPRNPQAYGCQGRDMQHIGDFLSELVENTLAELEQTKCIAVEDDNDVSPLNLGMIASFYNVSYATIDTFHLSLTAQTKLRGMLEIVASAAEFEDVPIRHHEDVLLRRIYDRVPLKLDRIRYESPHHKVFILLQAHFARLTLPADLAQDQRDILARVLTLLNACVDVMSSGALLNAIVAMELSHMCVQAVWDRDSPLRQVPHFSADIIARCQARGIDDVYTLGDALPDMADDERDALLQLGRRQLADVARFTNEFPYVEIAFEVEDASELDSATPIALRASLERETDDEEEAADPTAIAPFFPSPKLTSWWLVIGDPGTRSLLSI
;
A
#
# COMPACT_ATOMS: atom_id res chain seq x y z
N CYS A 1 -0.56 -2.21 -29.77
CA CYS A 1 -1.05 -0.83 -29.66
C CYS A 1 -0.41 0.00 -30.76
N ARG A 2 -1.20 0.66 -31.61
CA ARG A 2 -0.64 1.60 -32.58
C ARG A 2 0.05 2.72 -31.81
N PRO A 3 1.31 3.09 -32.09
CA PRO A 3 1.95 4.20 -31.43
C PRO A 3 1.16 5.47 -31.74
N CYS A 4 0.62 6.13 -30.72
CA CYS A 4 0.05 7.46 -30.86
C CYS A 4 1.14 8.43 -31.31
N GLY A 5 1.36 8.51 -32.62
CA GLY A 5 2.42 9.27 -33.26
C GLY A 5 2.30 10.80 -33.16
N THR A 6 1.39 11.32 -32.35
CA THR A 6 1.14 12.78 -32.28
C THR A 6 0.91 13.32 -30.85
N ALA A 7 0.98 12.48 -29.81
CA ALA A 7 0.58 12.87 -28.47
C ALA A 7 1.64 13.59 -27.61
N THR A 8 2.70 14.09 -28.21
CA THR A 8 3.60 15.04 -27.52
C THR A 8 3.28 16.49 -27.82
N ARG A 9 2.06 16.78 -28.28
CA ARG A 9 1.57 18.17 -28.26
C ARG A 9 1.36 18.51 -26.78
N ARG A 10 2.06 19.53 -26.30
CA ARG A 10 1.71 20.25 -25.07
C ARG A 10 0.20 20.40 -25.07
N SER A 11 -0.47 19.87 -24.05
CA SER A 11 -1.91 20.08 -23.95
C SER A 11 -2.11 21.58 -23.74
N ALA A 12 -2.45 22.28 -24.80
CA ALA A 12 -2.78 23.69 -24.68
C ALA A 12 -3.95 23.83 -23.71
N PRO A 13 -4.09 24.93 -22.98
CA PRO A 13 -5.27 25.20 -22.15
C PRO A 13 -6.60 24.98 -22.88
N SER A 14 -6.60 25.20 -24.20
CA SER A 14 -7.73 24.94 -25.11
C SER A 14 -8.05 23.45 -25.33
N ALA A 15 -7.21 22.52 -24.88
CA ALA A 15 -7.48 21.07 -24.98
C ALA A 15 -8.37 20.55 -23.83
N ARG A 16 -8.62 21.35 -22.81
CA ARG A 16 -9.56 20.99 -21.73
C ARG A 16 -11.01 21.06 -22.22
N PRO A 17 -11.85 20.07 -21.89
CA PRO A 17 -13.26 20.11 -22.26
C PRO A 17 -14.02 21.28 -21.62
N VAL A 18 -13.61 21.68 -20.39
CA VAL A 18 -14.14 22.83 -19.68
C VAL A 18 -13.01 23.84 -19.50
N PRO A 19 -13.19 25.12 -19.89
CA PRO A 19 -12.23 26.18 -19.62
C PRO A 19 -12.00 26.31 -18.12
N MET A 20 -10.75 26.55 -17.71
CA MET A 20 -10.38 26.68 -16.31
C MET A 20 -9.64 27.99 -16.09
N GLU A 21 -10.12 28.75 -15.13
CA GLU A 21 -9.42 29.93 -14.60
C GLU A 21 -8.54 29.53 -13.41
N VAL A 22 -7.29 29.97 -13.41
CA VAL A 22 -6.34 29.67 -12.34
C VAL A 22 -5.94 30.93 -11.62
N HIS A 23 -6.20 30.97 -10.31
CA HIS A 23 -5.80 32.05 -9.42
C HIS A 23 -4.67 31.60 -8.51
N ILE A 24 -3.62 32.42 -8.34
CA ILE A 24 -2.50 32.10 -7.45
C ILE A 24 -2.39 33.20 -6.40
N GLN A 25 -2.64 32.85 -5.15
CA GLN A 25 -2.53 33.77 -4.02
C GLN A 25 -1.28 33.46 -3.20
N PRO A 26 -0.30 34.37 -3.14
CA PRO A 26 0.93 34.18 -2.38
C PRO A 26 0.78 34.64 -0.93
N PHE A 27 1.50 33.96 -0.02
CA PHE A 27 1.58 34.27 1.40
C PHE A 27 3.05 34.38 1.84
N SER A 28 3.37 35.38 2.65
CA SER A 28 4.71 35.60 3.18
C SER A 28 4.83 35.17 4.65
N VAL A 29 4.30 33.97 4.97
CA VAL A 29 4.32 33.39 6.31
C VAL A 29 5.24 32.18 6.32
N PRO A 30 6.40 32.23 7.03
CA PRO A 30 7.39 31.15 6.99
C PRO A 30 6.99 29.92 7.81
N HIS A 31 6.27 30.12 8.90
CA HIS A 31 5.88 29.01 9.79
C HIS A 31 4.65 28.29 9.26
N PHE A 32 4.76 26.97 9.06
CA PHE A 32 3.72 26.16 8.40
C PHE A 32 2.33 26.24 9.07
N ALA A 33 2.25 26.08 10.39
CA ALA A 33 0.97 26.12 11.09
C ALA A 33 0.29 27.51 10.97
N SER A 34 1.08 28.58 11.09
CA SER A 34 0.58 29.95 10.91
C SER A 34 0.18 30.23 9.46
N LEU A 35 0.86 29.61 8.50
CA LEU A 35 0.53 29.69 7.08
C LEU A 35 -0.84 29.07 6.81
N MET A 36 -1.12 27.89 7.34
CA MET A 36 -2.43 27.23 7.18
C MET A 36 -3.59 28.05 7.74
N ILE A 37 -3.41 28.61 8.93
CA ILE A 37 -4.40 29.52 9.54
C ILE A 37 -4.61 30.79 8.66
N ALA A 38 -3.52 31.35 8.14
CA ALA A 38 -3.60 32.53 7.27
C ALA A 38 -4.31 32.26 5.93
N MET A 39 -4.30 31.01 5.45
CA MET A 39 -4.96 30.59 4.22
C MET A 39 -6.46 30.30 4.41
N ALA A 40 -6.92 29.98 5.63
CA ALA A 40 -8.30 29.54 5.88
C ALA A 40 -9.34 30.62 5.51
N LYS A 41 -9.14 31.86 5.95
CA LYS A 41 -10.07 32.97 5.62
C LYS A 41 -10.12 33.29 4.12
N PRO A 42 -9.00 33.45 3.40
CA PRO A 42 -9.01 33.61 1.94
C PRO A 42 -9.68 32.45 1.20
N ALA A 43 -9.50 31.20 1.67
CA ALA A 43 -10.19 30.05 1.10
C ALA A 43 -11.71 30.15 1.28
N TYR A 44 -12.16 30.51 2.48
CA TYR A 44 -13.59 30.75 2.74
C TYR A 44 -14.18 31.84 1.86
N VAL A 45 -13.50 32.97 1.72
CA VAL A 45 -13.94 34.07 0.83
C VAL A 45 -14.01 33.62 -0.62
N ALA A 46 -13.02 32.83 -1.08
CA ALA A 46 -13.03 32.29 -2.44
C ALA A 46 -14.22 31.32 -2.68
N ILE A 47 -14.62 30.54 -1.69
CA ILE A 47 -15.82 29.69 -1.78
C ILE A 47 -17.06 30.54 -2.01
N LEU A 48 -17.23 31.59 -1.22
CA LEU A 48 -18.41 32.47 -1.34
C LEU A 48 -18.45 33.26 -2.66
N GLU A 49 -17.29 33.67 -3.17
CA GLU A 49 -17.17 34.48 -4.39
C GLU A 49 -17.31 33.62 -5.66
N TYR A 50 -16.62 32.47 -5.72
CA TYR A 50 -16.49 31.71 -6.95
C TYR A 50 -17.41 30.49 -7.04
N ALA A 51 -17.93 30.01 -5.92
CA ALA A 51 -18.78 28.82 -5.87
C ALA A 51 -19.88 28.96 -4.80
N PRO A 52 -20.81 29.93 -4.93
CA PRO A 52 -21.82 30.19 -3.90
C PRO A 52 -22.77 29.02 -3.66
N ALA A 53 -22.97 28.13 -4.64
CA ALA A 53 -23.80 26.93 -4.54
C ALA A 53 -23.17 25.70 -5.23
N ASP A 54 -22.05 25.87 -5.92
CA ASP A 54 -21.39 24.83 -6.67
C ASP A 54 -20.45 23.98 -5.78
N PRO A 55 -20.16 22.72 -6.16
CA PRO A 55 -19.26 21.85 -5.40
C PRO A 55 -17.83 22.38 -5.31
N VAL A 56 -17.27 22.37 -4.10
CA VAL A 56 -15.92 22.86 -3.77
C VAL A 56 -15.08 21.76 -3.17
N LEU A 57 -13.89 21.55 -3.73
CA LEU A 57 -12.92 20.57 -3.25
C LEU A 57 -11.65 21.28 -2.77
N LEU A 58 -11.30 21.09 -1.50
CA LEU A 58 -10.07 21.63 -0.92
C LEU A 58 -9.06 20.50 -0.71
N PHE A 59 -7.83 20.68 -1.17
CA PHE A 59 -6.73 19.79 -0.84
C PHE A 59 -5.81 20.41 0.21
N VAL A 60 -5.48 19.61 1.21
CA VAL A 60 -4.60 19.97 2.33
C VAL A 60 -3.48 18.96 2.52
N PRO A 61 -2.33 19.33 3.13
CA PRO A 61 -1.14 18.51 3.17
C PRO A 61 -1.24 17.20 3.94
N SER A 62 -2.10 17.12 4.93
CA SER A 62 -2.17 15.95 5.81
C SER A 62 -3.58 15.69 6.34
N ARG A 63 -3.80 14.47 6.79
CA ARG A 63 -5.04 14.06 7.45
C ARG A 63 -5.45 15.00 8.59
N LYS A 64 -4.52 15.31 9.51
CA LYS A 64 -4.80 16.23 10.62
C LYS A 64 -5.31 17.58 10.12
N GLN A 65 -4.76 18.05 9.00
CA GLN A 65 -5.11 19.34 8.44
C GLN A 65 -6.50 19.34 7.79
N THR A 66 -7.02 18.17 7.34
CA THR A 66 -8.39 18.11 6.79
C THR A 66 -9.42 18.56 7.81
N ARG A 67 -9.29 18.06 9.03
CA ARG A 67 -10.19 18.43 10.13
C ARG A 67 -10.00 19.88 10.56
N LEU A 68 -8.76 20.31 10.82
CA LEU A 68 -8.48 21.69 11.24
C LEU A 68 -9.00 22.72 10.22
N THR A 69 -8.84 22.45 8.93
CA THR A 69 -9.37 23.33 7.87
C THR A 69 -10.89 23.29 7.82
N ALA A 70 -11.52 22.13 8.03
CA ALA A 70 -12.97 22.04 8.12
C ALA A 70 -13.51 22.82 9.33
N ASP A 71 -12.84 22.75 10.50
CA ASP A 71 -13.16 23.55 11.70
C ASP A 71 -13.10 25.05 11.39
N ASP A 72 -12.01 25.51 10.76
CA ASP A 72 -11.85 26.91 10.41
C ASP A 72 -12.96 27.41 9.46
N LEU A 73 -13.29 26.62 8.42
CA LEU A 73 -14.34 26.96 7.46
C LEU A 73 -15.72 27.02 8.14
N LEU A 74 -16.03 26.06 9.00
CA LEU A 74 -17.28 26.05 9.78
C LEU A 74 -17.37 27.24 10.73
N ALA A 75 -16.27 27.60 11.39
CA ALA A 75 -16.24 28.74 12.29
C ALA A 75 -16.59 30.05 11.55
N TYR A 76 -16.05 30.23 10.32
CA TYR A 76 -16.41 31.39 9.49
C TYR A 76 -17.86 31.32 9.00
N ALA A 77 -18.33 30.14 8.56
CA ALA A 77 -19.70 29.97 8.08
C ALA A 77 -20.75 30.20 9.16
N LEU A 78 -20.51 29.71 10.38
CA LEU A 78 -21.39 29.92 11.52
C LEU A 78 -21.42 31.40 11.95
N ALA A 79 -20.26 32.06 11.98
CA ALA A 79 -20.19 33.48 12.31
C ALA A 79 -20.94 34.36 11.31
N ASP A 80 -20.92 34.01 10.02
CA ASP A 80 -21.69 34.72 8.98
C ASP A 80 -23.19 34.37 9.08
N SER A 81 -23.56 33.11 9.36
CA SER A 81 -24.97 32.69 9.57
C SER A 81 -25.62 33.41 10.75
N GLU A 82 -24.89 33.61 11.85
CA GLU A 82 -25.37 34.38 13.00
C GLU A 82 -25.66 35.85 12.67
N ARG A 83 -24.88 36.45 11.75
CA ARG A 83 -25.06 37.81 11.29
C ARG A 83 -26.26 37.97 10.35
N ASP A 84 -26.45 37.00 9.45
CA ASP A 84 -27.47 37.01 8.41
C ASP A 84 -28.80 36.36 8.90
N GLY A 85 -28.84 35.76 10.08
CA GLY A 85 -30.03 35.12 10.67
C GLY A 85 -30.51 33.88 9.92
N GLY A 86 -29.63 33.21 9.17
CA GLY A 86 -29.91 32.07 8.31
C GLY A 86 -29.27 30.76 8.79
N GLU A 87 -29.66 29.65 8.16
CA GLU A 87 -29.01 28.34 8.36
C GLU A 87 -27.66 28.28 7.61
N CYS A 88 -26.82 27.29 7.96
CA CYS A 88 -25.52 27.10 7.33
C CYS A 88 -25.67 26.84 5.83
N ARG A 89 -24.97 27.63 4.99
CA ARG A 89 -25.17 27.72 3.53
C ARG A 89 -24.65 26.53 2.74
N PHE A 90 -23.87 25.60 3.33
CA PHE A 90 -23.18 24.56 2.59
C PHE A 90 -23.94 23.24 2.45
N LEU A 91 -25.09 23.11 3.12
CA LEU A 91 -25.96 21.94 3.00
C LEU A 91 -27.06 22.21 1.97
N ASN A 92 -27.11 21.43 0.90
CA ASN A 92 -28.08 21.54 -0.20
C ASN A 92 -29.15 20.44 -0.15
N MET A 93 -29.30 19.76 0.97
CA MET A 93 -30.24 18.65 1.19
C MET A 93 -31.03 18.91 2.50
N ASP A 94 -32.27 18.42 2.54
CA ASP A 94 -33.06 18.46 3.77
C ASP A 94 -32.41 17.57 4.85
N ARG A 95 -32.41 18.03 6.10
CA ARG A 95 -31.83 17.27 7.21
C ARG A 95 -32.48 15.91 7.42
N ALA A 96 -33.77 15.78 7.12
CA ALA A 96 -34.49 14.50 7.21
C ALA A 96 -33.96 13.47 6.21
N ASP A 97 -33.54 13.90 5.02
CA ASP A 97 -32.96 13.02 4.01
C ASP A 97 -31.49 12.65 4.31
N LEU A 98 -30.79 13.50 5.06
CA LEU A 98 -29.40 13.26 5.49
C LEU A 98 -29.32 12.24 6.63
N GLU A 99 -30.30 12.19 7.52
CA GLU A 99 -30.28 11.39 8.75
C GLU A 99 -30.02 9.87 8.54
N PRO A 100 -30.60 9.20 7.53
CA PRO A 100 -30.29 7.80 7.22
C PRO A 100 -28.82 7.56 6.82
N HIS A 101 -28.17 8.56 6.23
CA HIS A 101 -26.75 8.51 5.88
C HIS A 101 -25.87 8.68 7.11
N LEU A 102 -26.23 9.62 8.02
CA LEU A 102 -25.52 9.85 9.29
C LEU A 102 -25.55 8.63 10.20
N ALA A 103 -26.71 7.94 10.27
CA ALA A 103 -26.87 6.74 11.09
C ALA A 103 -25.95 5.57 10.70
N ARG A 104 -25.41 5.56 9.47
CA ARG A 104 -24.53 4.51 8.93
C ARG A 104 -23.05 4.83 9.10
N LEU A 105 -22.71 6.06 9.51
CA LEU A 105 -21.33 6.47 9.71
C LEU A 105 -20.71 5.82 10.94
N GLN A 106 -19.48 5.37 10.79
CA GLN A 106 -18.65 4.89 11.89
C GLN A 106 -17.97 6.05 12.62
N ASP A 107 -17.55 7.07 11.86
CA ASP A 107 -16.95 8.29 12.38
C ASP A 107 -18.06 9.28 12.81
N LYS A 108 -18.27 9.37 14.12
CA LYS A 108 -19.29 10.26 14.69
C LYS A 108 -18.95 11.74 14.55
N GLU A 109 -17.65 12.08 14.58
CA GLU A 109 -17.20 13.45 14.38
C GLU A 109 -17.52 13.92 12.97
N LEU A 110 -17.31 13.08 11.95
CA LEU A 110 -17.68 13.41 10.57
C LEU A 110 -19.17 13.73 10.43
N ALA A 111 -20.04 13.07 11.19
CA ALA A 111 -21.48 13.36 11.17
C ALA A 111 -21.80 14.80 11.58
N GLU A 112 -21.04 15.38 12.53
CA GLU A 112 -21.24 16.76 12.99
C GLU A 112 -20.94 17.78 11.87
N TYR A 113 -19.93 17.51 11.03
CA TYR A 113 -19.60 18.39 9.90
C TYR A 113 -20.61 18.26 8.76
N LEU A 114 -21.06 17.04 8.47
CA LEU A 114 -22.01 16.78 7.39
C LEU A 114 -23.36 17.50 7.59
N VAL A 115 -23.81 17.67 8.82
CA VAL A 115 -25.03 18.44 9.15
C VAL A 115 -24.94 19.88 8.65
N HIS A 116 -23.72 20.42 8.49
CA HIS A 116 -23.47 21.75 8.00
C HIS A 116 -23.06 21.80 6.51
N GLY A 117 -23.08 20.67 5.81
CA GLY A 117 -22.72 20.57 4.39
C GLY A 117 -21.22 20.63 4.11
N VAL A 118 -20.39 20.42 5.13
CA VAL A 118 -18.93 20.27 5.03
C VAL A 118 -18.55 18.83 5.34
N ALA A 119 -17.59 18.29 4.63
CA ALA A 119 -17.01 16.99 4.95
C ALA A 119 -15.49 17.04 4.90
N TYR A 120 -14.84 16.20 5.69
CA TYR A 120 -13.43 15.89 5.52
C TYR A 120 -13.25 14.48 4.94
N TYR A 121 -12.17 14.30 4.19
CA TYR A 121 -11.86 13.05 3.51
C TYR A 121 -10.37 12.75 3.59
N HIS A 122 -10.03 11.58 4.11
CA HIS A 122 -8.64 11.15 4.24
C HIS A 122 -8.54 9.61 4.25
N GLU A 123 -7.33 9.11 4.07
CA GLU A 123 -6.99 7.70 3.97
C GLU A 123 -7.39 6.87 5.22
N GLY A 124 -7.42 7.50 6.39
CA GLY A 124 -7.79 6.85 7.65
C GLY A 124 -9.29 6.66 7.89
N LEU A 125 -10.18 7.23 7.04
CA LEU A 125 -11.62 7.00 7.13
C LEU A 125 -11.98 5.57 6.71
N ALA A 126 -12.97 4.98 7.40
CA ALA A 126 -13.53 3.70 7.02
C ALA A 126 -14.05 3.72 5.56
N ARG A 127 -13.90 2.61 4.85
CA ARG A 127 -14.34 2.50 3.43
C ARG A 127 -15.83 2.81 3.24
N GLY A 128 -16.66 2.45 4.25
CA GLY A 128 -18.09 2.77 4.28
C GLY A 128 -18.33 4.27 4.31
N ASP A 129 -17.66 4.96 5.23
CA ASP A 129 -17.78 6.40 5.42
C ASP A 129 -17.29 7.18 4.19
N ARG A 130 -16.15 6.78 3.62
CA ARG A 130 -15.64 7.36 2.37
C ARG A 130 -16.67 7.30 1.24
N ARG A 131 -17.32 6.14 1.03
CA ARG A 131 -18.36 5.98 0.01
C ARG A 131 -19.60 6.84 0.27
N ILE A 132 -19.98 7.05 1.54
CA ILE A 132 -21.10 7.91 1.89
C ILE A 132 -20.76 9.36 1.53
N VAL A 133 -19.59 9.85 1.93
CA VAL A 133 -19.11 11.20 1.61
C VAL A 133 -19.02 11.42 0.09
N GLU A 134 -18.42 10.49 -0.64
CA GLU A 134 -18.31 10.54 -2.11
C GLU A 134 -19.68 10.68 -2.78
N ARG A 135 -20.66 9.90 -2.34
CA ARG A 135 -22.04 9.95 -2.89
C ARG A 135 -22.75 11.26 -2.56
N LEU A 136 -22.65 11.71 -1.32
CA LEU A 136 -23.27 12.97 -0.89
C LEU A 136 -22.67 14.17 -1.65
N PHE A 137 -21.35 14.18 -1.83
CA PHE A 137 -20.67 15.23 -2.59
C PHE A 137 -20.99 15.17 -4.09
N ALA A 138 -20.96 14.00 -4.70
CA ALA A 138 -21.29 13.81 -6.11
C ALA A 138 -22.75 14.14 -6.43
N ALA A 139 -23.66 13.91 -5.46
CA ALA A 139 -25.08 14.32 -5.57
C ALA A 139 -25.30 15.81 -5.33
N GLY A 140 -24.26 16.58 -4.95
CA GLY A 140 -24.38 17.99 -4.60
C GLY A 140 -25.11 18.26 -3.28
N ALA A 141 -25.34 17.22 -2.46
CA ALA A 141 -26.00 17.34 -1.15
C ALA A 141 -25.17 18.13 -0.14
N ILE A 142 -23.85 17.94 -0.19
CA ILE A 142 -22.85 18.71 0.55
C ILE A 142 -22.01 19.52 -0.42
N GLN A 143 -21.73 20.76 -0.09
CA GLN A 143 -21.02 21.67 -0.99
C GLN A 143 -19.50 21.59 -0.85
N VAL A 144 -18.98 21.43 0.38
CA VAL A 144 -17.54 21.56 0.67
C VAL A 144 -16.95 20.24 1.11
N LEU A 145 -15.90 19.80 0.40
CA LEU A 145 -15.12 18.61 0.73
C LEU A 145 -13.66 18.98 0.95
N VAL A 146 -13.13 18.70 2.16
CA VAL A 146 -11.72 18.91 2.51
C VAL A 146 -10.98 17.59 2.47
N ALA A 147 -10.12 17.39 1.47
CA ALA A 147 -9.41 16.14 1.21
C ALA A 147 -7.92 16.23 1.55
N SER A 148 -7.34 15.14 2.06
CA SER A 148 -5.89 15.02 2.23
C SER A 148 -5.20 14.80 0.89
N ARG A 149 -3.94 15.24 0.77
CA ARG A 149 -3.09 14.99 -0.39
C ARG A 149 -3.03 13.48 -0.73
N GLU A 150 -2.91 12.62 0.27
CA GLU A 150 -2.77 11.18 0.10
C GLU A 150 -3.95 10.53 -0.65
N THR A 151 -5.11 11.18 -0.63
CA THR A 151 -6.32 10.65 -1.28
C THR A 151 -6.52 11.11 -2.72
N VAL A 152 -5.66 11.97 -3.26
CA VAL A 152 -5.85 12.60 -4.59
C VAL A 152 -6.08 11.59 -5.72
N TRP A 153 -5.31 10.49 -5.72
CA TRP A 153 -5.39 9.45 -6.76
C TRP A 153 -6.58 8.49 -6.58
N SER A 154 -7.08 8.35 -5.37
CA SER A 154 -8.19 7.44 -5.05
C SER A 154 -9.56 8.11 -4.98
N LEU A 155 -9.62 9.45 -4.93
CA LEU A 155 -10.84 10.23 -4.78
C LEU A 155 -11.57 10.37 -6.13
N PRO A 156 -12.76 9.75 -6.33
CA PRO A 156 -13.45 9.70 -7.60
C PRO A 156 -14.44 10.86 -7.81
N VAL A 157 -14.14 12.04 -7.26
CA VAL A 157 -15.06 13.19 -7.32
C VAL A 157 -14.50 14.31 -8.20
N GLN A 158 -15.41 15.17 -8.66
CA GLN A 158 -15.14 16.36 -9.46
C GLN A 158 -15.76 17.60 -8.79
N ALA A 159 -15.20 18.76 -9.02
CA ALA A 159 -15.67 20.00 -8.44
C ALA A 159 -15.68 21.14 -9.47
N HIS A 160 -16.47 22.19 -9.17
CA HIS A 160 -16.43 23.46 -9.89
C HIS A 160 -15.23 24.31 -9.44
N LEU A 161 -15.02 24.42 -8.13
CA LEU A 161 -13.90 25.12 -7.52
C LEU A 161 -12.98 24.14 -6.82
N VAL A 162 -11.69 24.17 -7.16
CA VAL A 162 -10.64 23.41 -6.48
C VAL A 162 -9.68 24.38 -5.80
N LEU A 163 -9.50 24.22 -4.50
CA LEU A 163 -8.59 25.02 -3.68
C LEU A 163 -7.42 24.13 -3.22
N LEU A 164 -6.18 24.55 -3.49
CA LEU A 164 -4.98 23.89 -3.00
C LEU A 164 -4.37 24.74 -1.88
N LEU A 165 -4.46 24.27 -0.65
CA LEU A 165 -3.94 24.96 0.53
C LEU A 165 -2.56 24.40 0.88
N SER A 166 -1.54 25.25 0.78
CA SER A 166 -0.14 24.88 0.93
C SER A 166 0.26 23.75 -0.03
N LEU A 167 1.21 23.99 -0.88
CA LEU A 167 1.72 23.01 -1.85
C LEU A 167 2.97 22.31 -1.33
N GLN A 168 3.04 22.14 -0.01
CA GLN A 168 4.17 21.53 0.68
C GLN A 168 3.71 20.45 1.65
N THR A 169 4.47 19.36 1.71
CA THR A 169 4.31 18.28 2.68
C THR A 169 5.57 18.13 3.53
N TYR A 170 5.42 17.59 4.73
CA TYR A 170 6.55 17.28 5.58
C TYR A 170 7.22 15.98 5.15
N GLU A 171 8.53 16.03 4.85
CA GLU A 171 9.36 14.85 4.58
C GLU A 171 10.10 14.46 5.87
N GLY A 172 9.71 13.31 6.42
CA GLY A 172 10.22 12.85 7.72
C GLY A 172 11.68 12.41 7.68
N ARG A 173 12.19 11.96 6.53
CA ARG A 173 13.59 11.55 6.34
C ARG A 173 14.54 12.75 6.38
N GLU A 174 14.10 13.86 5.79
CA GLU A 174 14.90 15.09 5.66
C GLU A 174 14.56 16.14 6.71
N HIS A 175 13.56 15.87 7.57
CA HIS A 175 13.06 16.79 8.60
C HIS A 175 12.72 18.19 8.09
N ARG A 176 12.21 18.28 6.84
CA ARG A 176 11.86 19.54 6.19
C ARG A 176 10.54 19.46 5.43
N TYR A 177 9.97 20.61 5.11
CA TYR A 177 8.86 20.71 4.18
C TYR A 177 9.38 20.72 2.74
N VAL A 178 8.85 19.83 1.91
CA VAL A 178 9.15 19.72 0.48
C VAL A 178 7.91 20.03 -0.34
N ASP A 179 8.12 20.53 -1.56
CA ASP A 179 7.00 20.81 -2.47
C ASP A 179 6.32 19.50 -2.88
N TYR A 180 5.02 19.56 -3.16
CA TYR A 180 4.30 18.40 -3.69
C TYR A 180 4.93 17.91 -4.99
N PRO A 181 4.92 16.58 -5.24
CA PRO A 181 5.17 16.06 -6.56
C PRO A 181 4.25 16.74 -7.58
N LEU A 182 4.81 17.11 -8.72
CA LEU A 182 4.05 17.82 -9.75
C LEU A 182 2.87 17.00 -10.29
N ALA A 183 3.00 15.67 -10.28
CA ALA A 183 1.93 14.75 -10.65
C ALA A 183 0.71 14.89 -9.74
N ASP A 184 0.91 14.95 -8.43
CA ASP A 184 -0.17 15.14 -7.45
C ASP A 184 -0.88 16.48 -7.68
N MET A 185 -0.11 17.55 -7.92
CA MET A 185 -0.69 18.86 -8.17
C MET A 185 -1.51 18.89 -9.46
N VAL A 186 -1.02 18.27 -10.54
CA VAL A 186 -1.76 18.18 -11.82
C VAL A 186 -3.04 17.37 -11.63
N GLU A 187 -3.01 16.28 -10.87
CA GLU A 187 -4.20 15.48 -10.56
C GLU A 187 -5.21 16.27 -9.72
N MET A 188 -4.76 17.01 -8.69
CA MET A 188 -5.63 17.90 -7.91
C MET A 188 -6.32 18.94 -8.79
N VAL A 189 -5.55 19.63 -9.62
CA VAL A 189 -6.07 20.60 -10.61
C VAL A 189 -6.98 19.91 -11.63
N GLY A 190 -6.72 18.65 -11.95
CA GLY A 190 -7.52 17.81 -12.83
C GLY A 190 -8.94 17.54 -12.33
N LYS A 191 -9.19 17.60 -11.01
CA LYS A 191 -10.54 17.44 -10.42
C LYS A 191 -11.46 18.64 -10.72
N CYS A 192 -10.91 19.76 -11.22
CA CYS A 192 -11.62 20.97 -11.58
C CYS A 192 -12.24 20.84 -12.99
N THR A 193 -13.39 20.19 -13.08
CA THR A 193 -14.02 19.84 -14.36
C THR A 193 -15.50 20.18 -14.46
N LEU A 194 -16.15 20.58 -13.38
CA LEU A 194 -17.55 21.00 -13.42
C LEU A 194 -17.64 22.48 -13.81
N PRO A 195 -18.38 22.82 -14.90
CA PRO A 195 -18.58 24.21 -15.27
C PRO A 195 -19.54 24.90 -14.31
N GLY A 196 -19.25 26.16 -13.98
CA GLY A 196 -20.19 27.02 -13.30
C GLY A 196 -21.19 27.67 -14.26
N ALA A 197 -21.95 28.65 -13.78
CA ALA A 197 -22.94 29.38 -14.57
C ALA A 197 -22.34 30.11 -15.79
N ASP A 198 -21.06 30.46 -15.73
CA ASP A 198 -20.29 31.10 -16.82
C ASP A 198 -19.64 30.10 -17.78
N GLY A 199 -19.85 28.80 -17.57
CA GLY A 199 -19.28 27.74 -18.38
C GLY A 199 -17.81 27.41 -18.09
N ALA A 200 -17.18 28.08 -17.10
CA ALA A 200 -15.81 27.85 -16.68
C ALA A 200 -15.74 27.15 -15.33
N SER A 201 -14.66 26.43 -15.08
CA SER A 201 -14.26 25.92 -13.76
C SER A 201 -13.15 26.78 -13.16
N ARG A 202 -12.96 26.75 -11.84
CA ARG A 202 -11.97 27.60 -11.17
C ARG A 202 -11.05 26.80 -10.27
N CYS A 203 -9.77 27.13 -10.34
CA CYS A 203 -8.75 26.55 -9.47
C CYS A 203 -7.97 27.67 -8.78
N MET A 204 -7.83 27.60 -7.47
CA MET A 204 -7.06 28.56 -6.70
C MET A 204 -5.93 27.89 -5.93
N LEU A 205 -4.71 28.35 -6.17
CA LEU A 205 -3.52 27.91 -5.48
C LEU A 205 -3.13 28.92 -4.40
N LEU A 206 -3.15 28.49 -3.15
CA LEU A 206 -2.66 29.26 -2.01
C LEU A 206 -1.26 28.73 -1.66
N CYS A 207 -0.22 29.50 -1.91
CA CYS A 207 1.17 29.04 -1.79
C CYS A 207 2.07 30.08 -1.13
N GLN A 208 3.28 29.68 -0.77
CA GLN A 208 4.30 30.61 -0.32
C GLN A 208 4.71 31.59 -1.44
N ALA A 209 5.01 32.83 -1.07
CA ALA A 209 5.29 33.91 -2.02
C ALA A 209 6.48 33.61 -2.96
N ASN A 210 7.51 32.93 -2.47
CA ASN A 210 8.67 32.52 -3.25
C ASN A 210 8.38 31.45 -4.31
N ARG A 211 7.22 30.79 -4.27
CA ARG A 211 6.81 29.75 -5.21
C ARG A 211 5.83 30.23 -6.28
N LYS A 212 5.29 31.43 -6.15
CA LYS A 212 4.28 31.98 -7.06
C LYS A 212 4.72 31.93 -8.52
N ASP A 213 5.90 32.43 -8.83
CA ASP A 213 6.39 32.54 -10.21
C ASP A 213 6.68 31.15 -10.82
N TYR A 214 7.14 30.22 -10.00
CA TYR A 214 7.32 28.83 -10.39
C TYR A 214 5.98 28.19 -10.83
N PHE A 215 4.94 28.26 -10.00
CA PHE A 215 3.64 27.70 -10.33
C PHE A 215 2.96 28.44 -11.49
N LYS A 216 3.12 29.76 -11.57
CA LYS A 216 2.61 30.55 -12.71
C LYS A 216 3.22 30.07 -14.04
N LYS A 217 4.53 29.90 -14.09
CA LYS A 217 5.23 29.42 -15.27
C LYS A 217 4.83 27.97 -15.61
N PHE A 218 4.79 27.11 -14.61
CA PHE A 218 4.43 25.72 -14.74
C PHE A 218 3.01 25.51 -15.33
N LEU A 219 2.01 26.22 -14.82
CA LEU A 219 0.62 26.11 -15.27
C LEU A 219 0.40 26.73 -16.66
N ALA A 220 1.15 27.79 -16.99
CA ALA A 220 1.04 28.46 -18.29
C ALA A 220 1.73 27.68 -19.43
N GLU A 221 2.93 27.14 -19.17
CA GLU A 221 3.74 26.50 -20.20
C GLU A 221 3.49 24.99 -20.30
N GLY A 222 2.89 24.37 -19.27
CA GLY A 222 2.76 22.94 -19.08
C GLY A 222 4.12 22.27 -18.85
N LEU A 223 4.12 21.13 -18.16
CA LEU A 223 5.32 20.32 -18.05
C LEU A 223 5.46 19.41 -19.27
N PRO A 224 6.67 19.29 -19.82
CA PRO A 224 6.95 18.19 -20.73
C PRO A 224 6.83 16.88 -19.94
N LEU A 225 6.07 15.93 -20.46
CA LEU A 225 6.04 14.59 -19.93
C LEU A 225 7.40 13.93 -20.23
N GLU A 226 8.12 13.54 -19.17
CA GLU A 226 9.39 12.81 -19.26
C GLU A 226 9.23 11.38 -18.74
N SER A 227 10.06 10.49 -19.20
CA SER A 227 10.08 9.10 -18.77
C SER A 227 10.90 8.97 -17.48
N GLN A 228 10.45 8.13 -16.56
CA GLN A 228 11.20 7.74 -15.37
C GLN A 228 11.96 6.41 -15.57
N LEU A 229 11.99 5.88 -16.78
CA LEU A 229 12.54 4.55 -17.06
C LEU A 229 14.01 4.39 -16.63
N THR A 230 14.80 5.46 -16.68
CA THR A 230 16.21 5.41 -16.26
C THR A 230 16.42 4.96 -14.81
N ALA A 231 15.44 5.20 -13.93
CA ALA A 231 15.50 4.75 -12.55
C ALA A 231 15.05 3.28 -12.35
N TYR A 232 14.45 2.67 -13.37
CA TYR A 232 13.87 1.32 -13.30
C TYR A 232 14.34 0.44 -14.47
N THR A 233 15.45 0.81 -15.11
CA THR A 233 15.95 0.11 -16.32
C THR A 233 16.35 -1.32 -15.98
N GLN A 234 16.89 -1.57 -14.80
CA GLN A 234 17.30 -2.89 -14.33
C GLN A 234 16.11 -3.84 -14.24
N ASP A 235 15.07 -3.46 -13.50
CA ASP A 235 13.87 -4.29 -13.35
C ASP A 235 13.15 -4.49 -14.69
N TYR A 236 13.12 -3.45 -15.53
CA TYR A 236 12.54 -3.52 -16.87
C TYR A 236 13.28 -4.50 -17.78
N LEU A 237 14.61 -4.36 -17.91
CA LEU A 237 15.40 -5.25 -18.76
C LEU A 237 15.44 -6.68 -18.21
N ASN A 238 15.51 -6.87 -16.89
CA ASN A 238 15.39 -8.19 -16.29
C ASN A 238 14.10 -8.90 -16.72
N ALA A 239 12.96 -8.20 -16.64
CA ALA A 239 11.67 -8.76 -17.07
C ALA A 239 11.64 -9.12 -18.58
N GLU A 240 12.22 -8.28 -19.44
CA GLU A 240 12.30 -8.52 -20.89
C GLU A 240 13.24 -9.69 -21.24
N ILE A 241 14.34 -9.86 -20.48
CA ILE A 241 15.26 -11.01 -20.63
C ILE A 241 14.58 -12.30 -20.17
N VAL A 242 13.87 -12.27 -19.04
CA VAL A 242 13.11 -13.44 -18.55
C VAL A 242 12.01 -13.83 -19.54
N ALA A 243 11.34 -12.86 -20.15
CA ALA A 243 10.34 -13.08 -21.20
C ALA A 243 10.94 -13.51 -22.55
N ARG A 244 12.28 -13.54 -22.67
CA ARG A 244 13.01 -13.81 -23.91
C ARG A 244 12.69 -12.85 -25.07
N THR A 245 12.30 -11.63 -24.74
CA THR A 245 12.17 -10.52 -25.70
C THR A 245 13.54 -9.93 -26.01
N VAL A 246 14.46 -10.01 -25.04
CA VAL A 246 15.86 -9.60 -25.13
C VAL A 246 16.72 -10.83 -24.91
N GLU A 247 17.54 -11.17 -25.92
CA GLU A 247 18.46 -12.31 -25.90
C GLU A 247 19.93 -11.88 -26.08
N ASP A 248 20.15 -10.60 -26.45
CA ASP A 248 21.48 -10.03 -26.62
C ASP A 248 21.52 -8.53 -26.29
N LYS A 249 22.72 -7.95 -26.21
CA LYS A 249 22.94 -6.52 -25.93
C LYS A 249 22.25 -5.61 -26.94
N GLN A 250 22.25 -5.99 -28.23
CA GLN A 250 21.59 -5.19 -29.28
C GLN A 250 20.07 -5.19 -29.09
N GLY A 251 19.47 -6.34 -28.80
CA GLY A 251 18.05 -6.46 -28.50
C GLY A 251 17.64 -5.60 -27.31
N ALA A 252 18.50 -5.48 -26.29
CA ALA A 252 18.26 -4.58 -25.14
C ALA A 252 18.22 -3.10 -25.58
N VAL A 253 19.13 -2.67 -26.46
CA VAL A 253 19.10 -1.32 -27.04
C VAL A 253 17.84 -1.13 -27.88
N ASP A 254 17.50 -2.12 -28.71
CA ASP A 254 16.34 -2.05 -29.61
C ASP A 254 15.03 -1.90 -28.83
N VAL A 255 14.84 -2.65 -27.74
CA VAL A 255 13.65 -2.53 -26.86
C VAL A 255 13.54 -1.12 -26.27
N LEU A 256 14.65 -0.50 -25.83
CA LEU A 256 14.64 0.87 -25.32
C LEU A 256 14.21 1.89 -26.38
N THR A 257 14.46 1.65 -27.68
CA THR A 257 14.03 2.56 -28.76
C THR A 257 12.52 2.66 -28.91
N TRP A 258 11.75 1.70 -28.41
CA TRP A 258 10.28 1.70 -28.44
C TRP A 258 9.64 2.47 -27.28
N THR A 259 10.46 2.94 -26.33
CA THR A 259 9.99 3.60 -25.11
C THR A 259 9.71 5.10 -25.29
N LEU A 260 8.98 5.68 -24.33
CA LEU A 260 8.80 7.13 -24.22
C LEU A 260 10.16 7.82 -24.01
N MET A 261 11.07 7.23 -23.25
CA MET A 261 12.41 7.76 -23.00
C MET A 261 13.13 8.08 -24.31
N TYR A 262 13.23 7.12 -25.23
CA TYR A 262 13.89 7.32 -26.51
C TYR A 262 13.26 8.47 -27.33
N ARG A 263 11.94 8.60 -27.33
CA ARG A 263 11.23 9.68 -28.02
C ARG A 263 11.47 11.05 -27.40
N ARG A 264 11.80 11.08 -26.11
CA ARG A 264 12.07 12.33 -25.38
C ARG A 264 13.53 12.74 -25.45
N LEU A 265 14.46 11.80 -25.54
CA LEU A 265 15.91 12.05 -25.61
C LEU A 265 16.32 13.16 -26.62
N PRO A 266 15.90 13.15 -27.89
CA PRO A 266 16.25 14.23 -28.83
C PRO A 266 15.67 15.59 -28.48
N ARG A 267 14.57 15.62 -27.69
CA ARG A 267 13.86 16.86 -27.34
C ARG A 267 14.37 17.49 -26.06
N ASN A 268 14.71 16.65 -25.07
CA ASN A 268 15.18 17.09 -23.77
C ASN A 268 16.28 16.16 -23.23
N PRO A 269 17.47 16.11 -23.85
CA PRO A 269 18.54 15.20 -23.47
C PRO A 269 19.03 15.44 -22.03
N GLN A 270 18.99 16.70 -21.55
CA GLN A 270 19.46 17.04 -20.21
C GLN A 270 18.64 16.39 -19.10
N ALA A 271 17.35 16.09 -19.33
CA ALA A 271 16.52 15.39 -18.35
C ALA A 271 17.01 13.96 -18.07
N TYR A 272 17.77 13.38 -19.00
CA TYR A 272 18.30 12.02 -18.91
C TYR A 272 19.81 11.97 -18.70
N GLY A 273 20.47 13.11 -18.61
CA GLY A 273 21.94 13.18 -18.52
C GLY A 273 22.66 12.98 -19.87
N CYS A 274 21.92 12.90 -20.99
CA CYS A 274 22.50 12.77 -22.32
C CYS A 274 23.15 14.08 -22.77
N GLN A 275 24.39 14.02 -23.28
CA GLN A 275 25.20 15.20 -23.58
C GLN A 275 24.81 15.95 -24.85
N GLY A 276 24.11 15.29 -25.81
CA GLY A 276 23.77 15.86 -27.10
C GLY A 276 22.42 15.41 -27.64
N ARG A 277 22.05 15.99 -28.80
CA ARG A 277 20.79 15.67 -29.51
C ARG A 277 21.01 14.82 -30.75
N ASP A 278 22.27 14.65 -31.13
CA ASP A 278 22.65 13.92 -32.33
C ASP A 278 22.47 12.42 -32.10
N MET A 279 22.20 11.70 -33.18
CA MET A 279 21.98 10.25 -33.13
C MET A 279 23.17 9.49 -32.53
N GLN A 280 24.39 10.00 -32.72
CA GLN A 280 25.58 9.42 -32.10
C GLN A 280 25.55 9.54 -30.57
N HIS A 281 25.33 10.73 -30.03
CA HIS A 281 25.24 10.91 -28.55
C HIS A 281 24.10 10.10 -27.93
N ILE A 282 22.97 9.96 -28.65
CA ILE A 282 21.84 9.15 -28.20
C ILE A 282 22.22 7.66 -28.24
N GLY A 283 22.89 7.21 -29.31
CA GLY A 283 23.37 5.83 -29.39
C GLY A 283 24.39 5.49 -28.31
N ASP A 284 25.37 6.37 -28.10
CA ASP A 284 26.38 6.21 -27.03
C ASP A 284 25.71 6.16 -25.63
N PHE A 285 24.74 7.04 -25.37
CA PHE A 285 23.99 7.04 -24.11
C PHE A 285 23.20 5.76 -23.89
N LEU A 286 22.51 5.23 -24.93
CA LEU A 286 21.74 3.99 -24.80
C LEU A 286 22.65 2.79 -24.60
N SER A 287 23.78 2.74 -25.32
CA SER A 287 24.75 1.66 -25.14
C SER A 287 25.35 1.67 -23.75
N GLU A 288 25.76 2.83 -23.25
CA GLU A 288 26.28 2.98 -21.89
C GLU A 288 25.22 2.59 -20.82
N LEU A 289 23.96 3.01 -21.02
CA LEU A 289 22.86 2.66 -20.12
C LEU A 289 22.63 1.15 -20.08
N VAL A 290 22.61 0.49 -21.25
CA VAL A 290 22.43 -0.97 -21.35
C VAL A 290 23.61 -1.71 -20.73
N GLU A 291 24.85 -1.32 -21.07
CA GLU A 291 26.06 -1.96 -20.51
C GLU A 291 26.08 -1.88 -18.99
N ASN A 292 25.83 -0.70 -18.43
CA ASN A 292 25.78 -0.52 -16.98
C ASN A 292 24.65 -1.34 -16.33
N THR A 293 23.48 -1.39 -16.96
CA THR A 293 22.33 -2.16 -16.46
C THR A 293 22.60 -3.66 -16.48
N LEU A 294 23.13 -4.19 -17.60
CA LEU A 294 23.43 -5.62 -17.72
C LEU A 294 24.57 -6.03 -16.76
N ALA A 295 25.60 -5.21 -16.62
CA ALA A 295 26.68 -5.46 -15.66
C ALA A 295 26.16 -5.53 -14.21
N GLU A 296 25.22 -4.67 -13.84
CA GLU A 296 24.58 -4.69 -12.50
C GLU A 296 23.71 -5.93 -12.31
N LEU A 297 22.90 -6.30 -13.31
CA LEU A 297 22.07 -7.51 -13.27
C LEU A 297 22.91 -8.80 -13.25
N GLU A 298 24.06 -8.82 -13.92
CA GLU A 298 25.00 -9.94 -13.86
C GLU A 298 25.67 -10.03 -12.49
N GLN A 299 26.10 -8.91 -11.93
CA GLN A 299 26.68 -8.85 -10.57
C GLN A 299 25.71 -9.37 -9.52
N THR A 300 24.42 -9.07 -9.63
CA THR A 300 23.35 -9.54 -8.73
C THR A 300 22.87 -10.94 -9.08
N LYS A 301 23.49 -11.62 -10.05
CA LYS A 301 23.12 -12.97 -10.52
C LYS A 301 21.67 -13.10 -10.97
N CYS A 302 21.09 -12.04 -11.46
CA CYS A 302 19.77 -12.06 -12.10
C CYS A 302 19.85 -12.59 -13.53
N ILE A 303 20.95 -12.33 -14.21
CA ILE A 303 21.24 -12.76 -15.58
C ILE A 303 22.66 -13.34 -15.68
N ALA A 304 22.93 -14.06 -16.76
CA ALA A 304 24.28 -14.39 -17.22
C ALA A 304 24.53 -13.72 -18.57
N VAL A 305 25.79 -13.24 -18.79
CA VAL A 305 26.25 -12.71 -20.07
C VAL A 305 27.27 -13.69 -20.64
N GLU A 306 26.98 -14.26 -21.81
CA GLU A 306 27.83 -15.20 -22.50
C GLU A 306 28.45 -14.54 -23.76
N ASP A 307 29.71 -14.89 -24.07
CA ASP A 307 30.47 -14.36 -25.19
C ASP A 307 30.45 -12.82 -25.31
N ASP A 308 30.32 -12.11 -24.21
CA ASP A 308 30.21 -10.65 -24.07
C ASP A 308 29.05 -10.03 -24.89
N ASN A 309 28.07 -10.81 -25.31
CA ASN A 309 26.92 -10.36 -26.09
C ASN A 309 25.60 -10.98 -25.68
N ASP A 310 25.55 -12.30 -25.57
CA ASP A 310 24.30 -13.03 -25.38
C ASP A 310 23.89 -12.99 -23.88
N VAL A 311 22.62 -12.74 -23.63
CA VAL A 311 22.09 -12.64 -22.28
C VAL A 311 21.05 -13.73 -22.01
N SER A 312 21.16 -14.36 -20.85
CA SER A 312 20.23 -15.40 -20.41
C SER A 312 19.75 -15.15 -18.97
N PRO A 313 18.48 -15.45 -18.66
CA PRO A 313 17.97 -15.26 -17.32
C PRO A 313 18.49 -16.34 -16.36
N LEU A 314 18.91 -15.92 -15.18
CA LEU A 314 19.21 -16.81 -14.07
C LEU A 314 18.02 -16.90 -13.11
N ASN A 315 18.07 -17.87 -12.20
CA ASN A 315 16.95 -18.14 -11.29
C ASN A 315 16.54 -16.93 -10.43
N LEU A 316 17.48 -16.14 -9.93
CA LEU A 316 17.16 -14.93 -9.15
C LEU A 316 16.40 -13.89 -9.98
N GLY A 317 16.79 -13.69 -11.25
CA GLY A 317 16.09 -12.81 -12.18
C GLY A 317 14.68 -13.32 -12.51
N MET A 318 14.52 -14.65 -12.66
CA MET A 318 13.19 -15.25 -12.84
C MET A 318 12.28 -15.05 -11.62
N ILE A 319 12.80 -15.21 -10.40
CA ILE A 319 12.05 -14.95 -9.16
C ILE A 319 11.63 -13.47 -9.08
N ALA A 320 12.56 -12.54 -9.34
CA ALA A 320 12.26 -11.11 -9.35
C ALA A 320 11.12 -10.77 -10.31
N SER A 321 11.20 -11.29 -11.55
CA SER A 321 10.18 -11.07 -12.58
C SER A 321 8.85 -11.73 -12.25
N PHE A 322 8.85 -12.97 -11.73
CA PHE A 322 7.65 -13.72 -11.41
C PHE A 322 6.80 -13.03 -10.32
N TYR A 323 7.46 -12.56 -9.25
CA TYR A 323 6.78 -11.87 -8.15
C TYR A 323 6.62 -10.37 -8.38
N ASN A 324 7.20 -9.83 -9.46
CA ASN A 324 7.29 -8.40 -9.72
C ASN A 324 7.88 -7.64 -8.52
N VAL A 325 9.00 -8.16 -8.04
CA VAL A 325 9.80 -7.63 -6.94
C VAL A 325 11.10 -7.07 -7.51
N SER A 326 11.61 -5.97 -6.95
CA SER A 326 12.85 -5.36 -7.41
C SER A 326 14.04 -6.34 -7.35
N TYR A 327 14.88 -6.32 -8.38
CA TYR A 327 16.14 -7.08 -8.41
C TYR A 327 17.01 -6.80 -7.18
N ALA A 328 17.02 -5.55 -6.68
CA ALA A 328 17.77 -5.14 -5.48
C ALA A 328 17.26 -5.83 -4.21
N THR A 329 15.95 -6.06 -4.11
CA THR A 329 15.37 -6.82 -2.99
C THR A 329 15.76 -8.29 -3.08
N ILE A 330 15.73 -8.89 -4.26
CA ILE A 330 16.13 -10.28 -4.46
C ILE A 330 17.63 -10.46 -4.19
N ASP A 331 18.47 -9.53 -4.60
CA ASP A 331 19.90 -9.52 -4.27
C ASP A 331 20.12 -9.45 -2.75
N THR A 332 19.41 -8.55 -2.07
CA THR A 332 19.44 -8.43 -0.60
C THR A 332 19.05 -9.75 0.07
N PHE A 333 18.02 -10.43 -0.42
CA PHE A 333 17.62 -11.75 0.07
C PHE A 333 18.68 -12.79 -0.18
N HIS A 334 19.22 -12.87 -1.39
CA HIS A 334 20.29 -13.81 -1.74
C HIS A 334 21.55 -13.65 -0.86
N LEU A 335 21.94 -12.41 -0.59
CA LEU A 335 23.15 -12.13 0.20
C LEU A 335 22.94 -12.28 1.72
N SER A 336 21.74 -12.01 2.23
CA SER A 336 21.47 -11.93 3.67
C SER A 336 20.88 -13.21 4.25
N LEU A 337 20.14 -13.98 3.46
CA LEU A 337 19.51 -15.22 3.92
C LEU A 337 20.53 -16.36 3.97
N THR A 338 20.65 -16.97 5.13
CA THR A 338 21.58 -18.08 5.39
C THR A 338 20.89 -19.20 6.13
N ALA A 339 21.49 -20.40 6.18
CA ALA A 339 20.98 -21.55 6.95
C ALA A 339 20.82 -21.29 8.47
N GLN A 340 21.39 -20.21 8.98
CA GLN A 340 21.30 -19.82 10.40
C GLN A 340 20.33 -18.67 10.66
N THR A 341 19.70 -18.10 9.61
CA THR A 341 18.76 -17.00 9.75
C THR A 341 17.53 -17.48 10.53
N LYS A 342 17.28 -16.83 11.67
CA LYS A 342 16.14 -17.09 12.56
C LYS A 342 15.03 -16.08 12.29
N LEU A 343 13.87 -16.24 12.91
CA LEU A 343 12.69 -15.39 12.79
C LEU A 343 13.01 -13.88 12.88
N ARG A 344 13.81 -13.45 13.88
CA ARG A 344 14.20 -12.02 14.00
C ARG A 344 14.94 -11.54 12.76
N GLY A 345 15.95 -12.30 12.31
CA GLY A 345 16.74 -11.93 11.13
C GLY A 345 15.90 -11.97 9.85
N MET A 346 15.01 -12.96 9.71
CA MET A 346 14.08 -13.03 8.59
C MET A 346 13.18 -11.80 8.54
N LEU A 347 12.58 -11.42 9.67
CA LEU A 347 11.72 -10.24 9.76
C LEU A 347 12.50 -8.94 9.44
N GLU A 348 13.75 -8.83 9.88
CA GLU A 348 14.63 -7.68 9.59
C GLU A 348 14.97 -7.61 8.10
N ILE A 349 15.33 -8.74 7.49
CA ILE A 349 15.65 -8.82 6.05
C ILE A 349 14.43 -8.48 5.19
N VAL A 350 13.27 -9.05 5.49
CA VAL A 350 12.02 -8.75 4.76
C VAL A 350 11.63 -7.28 4.93
N ALA A 351 11.76 -6.72 6.14
CA ALA A 351 11.48 -5.32 6.38
C ALA A 351 12.45 -4.36 5.64
N SER A 352 13.63 -4.84 5.23
CA SER A 352 14.63 -4.04 4.49
C SER A 352 14.39 -4.02 2.97
N ALA A 353 13.35 -4.68 2.48
CA ALA A 353 13.00 -4.72 1.06
C ALA A 353 12.79 -3.31 0.47
N ALA A 354 13.24 -3.11 -0.77
CA ALA A 354 13.13 -1.81 -1.48
C ALA A 354 11.67 -1.35 -1.63
N GLU A 355 10.73 -2.29 -1.71
CA GLU A 355 9.29 -2.04 -1.80
C GLU A 355 8.72 -1.26 -0.60
N PHE A 356 9.43 -1.23 0.50
CA PHE A 356 9.03 -0.48 1.70
C PHE A 356 9.71 0.89 1.83
N GLU A 357 10.53 1.26 0.86
CA GLU A 357 11.19 2.57 0.89
C GLU A 357 10.22 3.74 0.90
N ASP A 358 9.07 3.58 0.24
CA ASP A 358 8.02 4.61 0.14
C ASP A 358 7.08 4.69 1.34
N VAL A 359 7.28 3.86 2.38
CA VAL A 359 6.45 3.93 3.60
C VAL A 359 6.64 5.29 4.28
N PRO A 360 5.58 6.08 4.44
CA PRO A 360 5.70 7.47 4.89
C PRO A 360 6.16 7.57 6.34
N ILE A 361 7.03 8.54 6.61
CA ILE A 361 7.44 8.93 7.97
C ILE A 361 6.85 10.31 8.26
N ARG A 362 5.95 10.40 9.25
CA ARG A 362 5.21 11.64 9.56
C ARG A 362 5.86 12.41 10.71
N HIS A 363 5.51 13.67 10.81
CA HIS A 363 6.00 14.55 11.87
C HIS A 363 5.62 14.04 13.27
N HIS A 364 6.58 13.92 14.19
CA HIS A 364 6.41 13.39 15.55
C HIS A 364 5.91 11.95 15.65
N GLU A 365 6.01 11.17 14.59
CA GLU A 365 5.63 9.76 14.60
C GLU A 365 6.62 8.90 15.42
N ASP A 366 7.85 9.34 15.56
CA ASP A 366 8.90 8.71 16.37
C ASP A 366 8.46 8.42 17.81
N VAL A 367 7.69 9.32 18.43
CA VAL A 367 7.16 9.14 19.78
C VAL A 367 6.19 7.96 19.86
N LEU A 368 5.32 7.81 18.85
CA LEU A 368 4.37 6.72 18.77
C LEU A 368 5.08 5.40 18.48
N LEU A 369 5.99 5.40 17.51
CA LEU A 369 6.78 4.22 17.14
C LEU A 369 7.62 3.72 18.33
N ARG A 370 8.20 4.61 19.13
CA ARG A 370 8.93 4.25 20.34
C ARG A 370 8.04 3.52 21.34
N ARG A 371 6.84 4.04 21.62
CA ARG A 371 5.88 3.41 22.53
C ARG A 371 5.44 2.02 22.06
N ILE A 372 5.29 1.83 20.75
CA ILE A 372 4.96 0.52 20.17
C ILE A 372 6.17 -0.41 20.29
N TYR A 373 7.36 0.11 19.93
CA TYR A 373 8.61 -0.66 19.97
C TYR A 373 8.92 -1.18 21.39
N ASP A 374 8.66 -0.42 22.43
CA ASP A 374 8.85 -0.85 23.82
C ASP A 374 7.97 -2.06 24.19
N ARG A 375 6.82 -2.23 23.52
CA ARG A 375 5.84 -3.30 23.79
C ARG A 375 6.03 -4.57 22.95
N VAL A 376 6.84 -4.53 21.90
CA VAL A 376 7.09 -5.68 21.02
C VAL A 376 8.37 -6.42 21.42
N PRO A 377 8.46 -7.76 21.19
CA PRO A 377 9.55 -8.57 21.77
C PRO A 377 10.87 -8.46 21.02
N LEU A 378 10.86 -8.36 19.69
CA LEU A 378 12.09 -8.38 18.91
C LEU A 378 12.69 -6.97 18.83
N LYS A 379 13.98 -6.87 19.18
CA LYS A 379 14.70 -5.59 19.21
C LYS A 379 15.84 -5.58 18.19
N LEU A 380 16.01 -4.43 17.54
CA LEU A 380 17.16 -4.17 16.66
C LEU A 380 18.33 -3.65 17.48
N ASP A 381 19.55 -3.90 17.04
CA ASP A 381 20.75 -3.43 17.70
C ASP A 381 20.88 -1.90 17.64
N ARG A 382 20.44 -1.31 16.53
CA ARG A 382 20.38 0.16 16.33
C ARG A 382 19.08 0.53 15.63
N ILE A 383 18.12 1.06 16.38
CA ILE A 383 16.86 1.55 15.83
C ILE A 383 16.97 3.00 15.36
N ARG A 384 16.38 3.30 14.20
CA ARG A 384 16.20 4.66 13.66
C ARG A 384 14.72 4.81 13.33
N TYR A 385 14.02 5.67 14.05
CA TYR A 385 12.58 5.89 13.86
C TYR A 385 12.26 6.68 12.58
N GLU A 386 13.25 7.30 11.96
CA GLU A 386 13.17 7.98 10.67
C GLU A 386 13.31 7.02 9.47
N SER A 387 13.63 5.75 9.73
CA SER A 387 13.76 4.75 8.68
C SER A 387 12.42 4.08 8.39
N PRO A 388 11.96 4.08 7.12
CA PRO A 388 10.77 3.33 6.70
C PRO A 388 10.87 1.85 7.03
N HIS A 389 12.02 1.24 6.79
CA HIS A 389 12.28 -0.19 7.05
C HIS A 389 12.15 -0.54 8.54
N HIS A 390 12.67 0.31 9.44
CA HIS A 390 12.51 0.09 10.87
C HIS A 390 11.05 0.30 11.33
N LYS A 391 10.32 1.22 10.69
CA LYS A 391 8.87 1.37 10.90
C LYS A 391 8.13 0.10 10.48
N VAL A 392 8.45 -0.48 9.32
CA VAL A 392 7.89 -1.76 8.86
C VAL A 392 8.14 -2.87 9.88
N PHE A 393 9.38 -3.01 10.34
CA PHE A 393 9.76 -3.98 11.36
C PHE A 393 8.96 -3.83 12.67
N ILE A 394 8.67 -2.61 13.09
CA ILE A 394 7.86 -2.31 14.28
C ILE A 394 6.38 -2.65 14.03
N LEU A 395 5.83 -2.24 12.88
CA LEU A 395 4.41 -2.41 12.57
C LEU A 395 4.03 -3.87 12.31
N LEU A 396 4.90 -4.69 11.72
CA LEU A 396 4.68 -6.13 11.59
C LEU A 396 4.61 -6.81 12.96
N GLN A 397 5.51 -6.46 13.88
CA GLN A 397 5.44 -6.98 15.25
C GLN A 397 4.19 -6.50 16.00
N ALA A 398 3.78 -5.25 15.80
CA ALA A 398 2.55 -4.71 16.37
C ALA A 398 1.32 -5.49 15.86
N HIS A 399 1.35 -5.94 14.60
CA HIS A 399 0.32 -6.81 14.02
C HIS A 399 0.27 -8.17 14.71
N PHE A 400 1.40 -8.87 14.85
CA PHE A 400 1.47 -10.17 15.54
C PHE A 400 1.00 -10.07 17.00
N ALA A 401 1.32 -8.96 17.67
CA ALA A 401 0.86 -8.68 19.02
C ALA A 401 -0.58 -8.15 19.12
N ARG A 402 -1.26 -7.94 17.97
CA ARG A 402 -2.62 -7.36 17.87
C ARG A 402 -2.77 -6.05 18.64
N LEU A 403 -1.75 -5.17 18.54
CA LEU A 403 -1.79 -3.88 19.21
C LEU A 403 -2.74 -2.92 18.48
N THR A 404 -3.56 -2.20 19.26
CA THR A 404 -4.37 -1.10 18.73
C THR A 404 -3.46 0.05 18.31
N LEU A 405 -3.53 0.43 17.05
CA LEU A 405 -2.74 1.50 16.44
C LEU A 405 -3.60 2.73 16.16
N PRO A 406 -3.02 3.93 16.20
CA PRO A 406 -3.64 5.11 15.59
C PRO A 406 -3.97 4.87 14.12
N ALA A 407 -5.00 5.52 13.60
CA ALA A 407 -5.51 5.23 12.26
C ALA A 407 -4.48 5.39 11.13
N ASP A 408 -3.52 6.34 11.26
CA ASP A 408 -2.43 6.53 10.28
C ASP A 408 -1.50 5.31 10.24
N LEU A 409 -1.05 4.85 11.43
CA LEU A 409 -0.19 3.66 11.53
C LEU A 409 -0.94 2.38 11.17
N ALA A 410 -2.23 2.31 11.47
CA ALA A 410 -3.07 1.17 11.07
C ALA A 410 -3.25 1.09 9.55
N GLN A 411 -3.31 2.24 8.85
CA GLN A 411 -3.33 2.26 7.39
C GLN A 411 -1.98 1.82 6.82
N ASP A 412 -0.88 2.38 7.31
CA ASP A 412 0.46 1.97 6.89
C ASP A 412 0.69 0.46 7.12
N GLN A 413 0.22 -0.08 8.24
CA GLN A 413 0.29 -1.53 8.52
C GLN A 413 -0.50 -2.34 7.49
N ARG A 414 -1.70 -1.89 7.08
CA ARG A 414 -2.48 -2.56 6.03
C ARG A 414 -1.75 -2.57 4.68
N ASP A 415 -1.12 -1.46 4.32
CA ASP A 415 -0.36 -1.33 3.08
C ASP A 415 0.90 -2.21 3.09
N ILE A 416 1.56 -2.34 4.25
CA ILE A 416 2.68 -3.27 4.46
C ILE A 416 2.21 -4.71 4.32
N LEU A 417 1.11 -5.10 4.99
CA LEU A 417 0.57 -6.46 4.95
C LEU A 417 0.11 -6.86 3.53
N ALA A 418 -0.34 -5.93 2.72
CA ALA A 418 -0.70 -6.19 1.32
C ALA A 418 0.50 -6.62 0.47
N ARG A 419 1.72 -6.21 0.81
CA ARG A 419 2.97 -6.49 0.06
C ARG A 419 3.80 -7.61 0.66
N VAL A 420 3.78 -7.76 1.99
CA VAL A 420 4.71 -8.64 2.71
C VAL A 420 4.63 -10.11 2.31
N LEU A 421 3.43 -10.62 1.97
CA LEU A 421 3.28 -12.04 1.59
C LEU A 421 3.97 -12.35 0.26
N THR A 422 3.93 -11.44 -0.71
CA THR A 422 4.66 -11.59 -1.98
C THR A 422 6.16 -11.65 -1.74
N LEU A 423 6.68 -10.78 -0.86
CA LEU A 423 8.10 -10.79 -0.48
C LEU A 423 8.50 -12.06 0.25
N LEU A 424 7.65 -12.58 1.14
CA LEU A 424 7.89 -13.84 1.84
C LEU A 424 7.91 -15.04 0.90
N ASN A 425 7.01 -15.09 -0.10
CA ASN A 425 7.04 -16.12 -1.12
C ASN A 425 8.33 -16.04 -1.95
N ALA A 426 8.77 -14.84 -2.32
CA ALA A 426 10.05 -14.65 -2.99
C ALA A 426 11.23 -15.11 -2.10
N CYS A 427 11.20 -14.85 -0.78
CA CYS A 427 12.17 -15.39 0.17
C CYS A 427 12.21 -16.91 0.16
N VAL A 428 11.04 -17.56 0.17
CA VAL A 428 10.94 -19.04 0.12
C VAL A 428 11.62 -19.57 -1.13
N ASP A 429 11.36 -18.97 -2.31
CA ASP A 429 11.95 -19.40 -3.57
C ASP A 429 13.47 -19.16 -3.63
N VAL A 430 13.95 -18.02 -3.13
CA VAL A 430 15.39 -17.73 -3.04
C VAL A 430 16.08 -18.74 -2.11
N MET A 431 15.47 -19.07 -0.96
CA MET A 431 16.02 -20.03 -0.02
C MET A 431 15.97 -21.47 -0.53
N SER A 432 14.89 -21.83 -1.24
CA SER A 432 14.76 -23.14 -1.85
C SER A 432 15.80 -23.37 -2.95
N SER A 433 16.10 -22.34 -3.72
CA SER A 433 17.18 -22.35 -4.73
C SER A 433 18.57 -22.57 -4.09
N GLY A 434 18.75 -22.13 -2.85
CA GLY A 434 19.95 -22.38 -2.04
C GLY A 434 19.90 -23.69 -1.25
N ALA A 435 18.88 -24.52 -1.44
CA ALA A 435 18.62 -25.75 -0.66
C ALA A 435 18.59 -25.52 0.87
N LEU A 436 18.07 -24.35 1.32
CA LEU A 436 18.04 -23.96 2.73
C LEU A 436 16.73 -24.40 3.39
N LEU A 437 16.80 -25.38 4.30
CA LEU A 437 15.62 -25.91 5.02
C LEU A 437 14.93 -24.86 5.88
N ASN A 438 15.65 -23.84 6.34
CA ASN A 438 15.04 -22.75 7.12
C ASN A 438 14.14 -21.80 6.27
N ALA A 439 13.88 -22.11 4.99
CA ALA A 439 12.74 -21.54 4.24
C ALA A 439 11.41 -21.72 4.99
N ILE A 440 11.29 -22.76 5.82
CA ILE A 440 10.15 -22.98 6.72
C ILE A 440 9.90 -21.73 7.61
N VAL A 441 10.93 -21.04 8.06
CA VAL A 441 10.77 -19.82 8.88
C VAL A 441 10.05 -18.70 8.09
N ALA A 442 10.28 -18.58 6.79
CA ALA A 442 9.56 -17.63 5.94
C ALA A 442 8.09 -18.04 5.75
N MET A 443 7.82 -19.34 5.64
CA MET A 443 6.46 -19.90 5.58
C MET A 443 5.70 -19.66 6.90
N GLU A 444 6.35 -19.90 8.03
CA GLU A 444 5.80 -19.59 9.37
C GLU A 444 5.51 -18.10 9.53
N LEU A 445 6.43 -17.24 9.06
CA LEU A 445 6.23 -15.79 9.08
C LEU A 445 5.04 -15.37 8.20
N SER A 446 4.81 -16.04 7.07
CA SER A 446 3.61 -15.82 6.24
C SER A 446 2.33 -16.17 7.00
N HIS A 447 2.31 -17.28 7.71
CA HIS A 447 1.20 -17.66 8.58
C HIS A 447 0.98 -16.63 9.70
N MET A 448 2.06 -16.18 10.36
CA MET A 448 2.00 -15.12 11.38
C MET A 448 1.40 -13.83 10.83
N CYS A 449 1.73 -13.43 9.59
CA CYS A 449 1.17 -12.26 8.94
C CYS A 449 -0.33 -12.41 8.69
N VAL A 450 -0.79 -13.56 8.22
CA VAL A 450 -2.21 -13.79 7.90
C VAL A 450 -3.06 -13.87 9.16
N GLN A 451 -2.62 -14.60 10.18
CA GLN A 451 -3.40 -14.87 11.40
C GLN A 451 -3.15 -13.88 12.54
N ALA A 452 -2.21 -12.95 12.38
CA ALA A 452 -1.80 -12.01 13.43
C ALA A 452 -1.46 -12.73 14.75
N VAL A 453 -0.51 -13.66 14.69
CA VAL A 453 -0.06 -14.47 15.83
C VAL A 453 1.47 -14.54 15.84
N TRP A 454 2.06 -14.77 17.02
CA TRP A 454 3.47 -15.10 17.15
C TRP A 454 3.69 -16.60 17.01
N ASP A 455 4.90 -16.99 16.61
CA ASP A 455 5.36 -18.39 16.56
C ASP A 455 5.18 -19.15 17.89
N ARG A 456 5.20 -18.43 19.01
CA ARG A 456 5.07 -18.97 20.37
C ARG A 456 3.66 -18.94 20.93
N ASP A 457 2.74 -18.30 20.24
CA ASP A 457 1.35 -18.23 20.67
C ASP A 457 0.68 -19.61 20.54
N SER A 458 -0.28 -19.89 21.41
CA SER A 458 -1.11 -21.09 21.24
C SER A 458 -1.87 -21.03 19.90
N PRO A 459 -1.99 -22.14 19.17
CA PRO A 459 -2.79 -22.24 17.95
C PRO A 459 -4.24 -21.78 18.14
N LEU A 460 -4.79 -21.90 19.36
CA LEU A 460 -6.12 -21.41 19.73
C LEU A 460 -6.29 -19.90 19.59
N ARG A 461 -5.20 -19.14 19.48
CA ARG A 461 -5.26 -17.69 19.27
C ARG A 461 -5.81 -17.29 17.89
N GLN A 462 -5.83 -18.20 16.94
CA GLN A 462 -6.45 -18.02 15.63
C GLN A 462 -7.98 -17.97 15.71
N VAL A 463 -8.55 -18.65 16.69
CA VAL A 463 -10.00 -18.74 16.87
C VAL A 463 -10.58 -17.35 17.15
N PRO A 464 -11.64 -16.92 16.46
CA PRO A 464 -12.28 -15.64 16.71
C PRO A 464 -12.71 -15.48 18.17
N HIS A 465 -12.57 -14.27 18.70
CA HIS A 465 -12.96 -13.88 20.07
C HIS A 465 -12.17 -14.55 21.20
N PHE A 466 -11.18 -15.41 20.92
CA PHE A 466 -10.39 -16.03 21.99
C PHE A 466 -9.42 -15.03 22.62
N SER A 467 -9.60 -14.81 23.92
CA SER A 467 -8.68 -14.07 24.79
C SER A 467 -7.67 -15.02 25.46
N ALA A 468 -6.61 -14.46 26.03
CA ALA A 468 -5.64 -15.23 26.81
C ALA A 468 -6.29 -16.05 27.93
N ASP A 469 -7.34 -15.51 28.57
CA ASP A 469 -8.07 -16.17 29.65
C ASP A 469 -8.87 -17.38 29.13
N ILE A 470 -9.49 -17.26 27.94
CA ILE A 470 -10.20 -18.39 27.30
C ILE A 470 -9.21 -19.47 26.92
N ILE A 471 -8.09 -19.09 26.31
CA ILE A 471 -7.02 -20.03 25.93
C ILE A 471 -6.50 -20.79 27.17
N ALA A 472 -6.22 -20.08 28.26
CA ALA A 472 -5.77 -20.70 29.51
C ALA A 472 -6.79 -21.69 30.08
N ARG A 473 -8.10 -21.39 30.00
CA ARG A 473 -9.16 -22.31 30.42
C ARG A 473 -9.26 -23.55 29.54
N CYS A 474 -9.10 -23.38 28.22
CA CYS A 474 -9.06 -24.49 27.26
C CYS A 474 -7.86 -25.42 27.54
N GLN A 475 -6.68 -24.85 27.68
CA GLN A 475 -5.46 -25.59 27.98
C GLN A 475 -5.53 -26.33 29.32
N ALA A 476 -6.16 -25.76 30.35
CA ALA A 476 -6.39 -26.43 31.63
C ALA A 476 -7.30 -27.68 31.51
N ARG A 477 -8.05 -27.81 30.41
CA ARG A 477 -8.85 -29.01 30.08
C ARG A 477 -8.20 -29.93 29.05
N GLY A 478 -6.95 -29.66 28.65
CA GLY A 478 -6.23 -30.44 27.66
C GLY A 478 -6.61 -30.12 26.20
N ILE A 479 -7.25 -28.97 25.97
CA ILE A 479 -7.57 -28.45 24.64
C ILE A 479 -6.46 -27.48 24.25
N ASP A 480 -5.48 -27.92 23.46
CA ASP A 480 -4.26 -27.20 23.17
C ASP A 480 -4.25 -26.58 21.74
N ASP A 481 -5.05 -27.13 20.85
CA ASP A 481 -5.12 -26.72 19.44
C ASP A 481 -6.56 -26.64 18.90
N VAL A 482 -6.70 -26.26 17.63
CA VAL A 482 -8.00 -26.09 16.97
C VAL A 482 -8.68 -27.44 16.71
N TYR A 483 -7.91 -28.52 16.47
CA TYR A 483 -8.45 -29.85 16.24
C TYR A 483 -9.09 -30.40 17.52
N THR A 484 -8.36 -30.37 18.62
CA THR A 484 -8.90 -30.80 19.94
C THR A 484 -10.07 -29.92 20.39
N LEU A 485 -10.11 -28.63 19.98
CA LEU A 485 -11.25 -27.77 20.23
C LEU A 485 -12.47 -28.18 19.40
N GLY A 486 -12.29 -28.47 18.11
CA GLY A 486 -13.34 -28.93 17.22
C GLY A 486 -13.99 -30.21 17.68
N ASP A 487 -13.19 -31.15 18.15
CA ASP A 487 -13.68 -32.44 18.68
C ASP A 487 -14.39 -32.29 20.03
N ALA A 488 -13.87 -31.40 20.89
CA ALA A 488 -14.40 -31.26 22.25
C ALA A 488 -15.70 -30.46 22.33
N LEU A 489 -15.89 -29.44 21.50
CA LEU A 489 -17.04 -28.52 21.57
C LEU A 489 -18.41 -29.17 21.31
N PRO A 490 -18.58 -30.10 20.33
CA PRO A 490 -19.83 -30.80 20.10
C PRO A 490 -20.24 -31.71 21.26
N ASP A 491 -19.27 -32.36 21.92
CA ASP A 491 -19.48 -33.31 22.98
C ASP A 491 -19.77 -32.68 24.36
N MET A 492 -19.54 -31.34 24.48
CA MET A 492 -19.77 -30.63 25.73
C MET A 492 -21.25 -30.25 25.92
N ALA A 493 -21.73 -30.38 27.16
CA ALA A 493 -23.02 -29.80 27.55
C ALA A 493 -23.01 -28.26 27.42
N ASP A 494 -24.17 -27.66 27.11
CA ASP A 494 -24.29 -26.21 26.91
C ASP A 494 -23.76 -25.41 28.10
N ASP A 495 -24.06 -25.84 29.33
CA ASP A 495 -23.59 -25.18 30.57
C ASP A 495 -22.06 -25.25 30.72
N GLU A 496 -21.44 -26.37 30.31
CA GLU A 496 -19.99 -26.54 30.36
C GLU A 496 -19.29 -25.69 29.31
N ARG A 497 -19.86 -25.62 28.08
CA ARG A 497 -19.36 -24.80 26.99
C ARG A 497 -19.44 -23.32 27.33
N ASP A 498 -20.58 -22.89 27.93
CA ASP A 498 -20.79 -21.51 28.36
C ASP A 498 -19.83 -21.13 29.51
N ALA A 499 -19.57 -22.05 30.44
CA ALA A 499 -18.60 -21.84 31.51
C ALA A 499 -17.16 -21.78 31.01
N LEU A 500 -16.81 -22.56 29.96
CA LEU A 500 -15.48 -22.58 29.36
C LEU A 500 -15.21 -21.30 28.56
N LEU A 501 -16.10 -20.97 27.63
CA LEU A 501 -15.86 -19.92 26.66
C LEU A 501 -16.32 -18.54 27.13
N GLN A 502 -17.43 -18.45 27.85
CA GLN A 502 -18.02 -17.19 28.34
C GLN A 502 -18.26 -16.18 27.20
N LEU A 503 -18.73 -16.67 26.05
CA LEU A 503 -18.98 -15.90 24.85
C LEU A 503 -20.49 -15.72 24.61
N GLY A 504 -20.88 -14.61 23.98
CA GLY A 504 -22.26 -14.40 23.57
C GLY A 504 -22.65 -15.27 22.36
N ARG A 505 -23.98 -15.47 22.13
CA ARG A 505 -24.50 -16.34 21.05
C ARG A 505 -23.89 -16.06 19.66
N ARG A 506 -23.67 -14.79 19.28
CA ARG A 506 -23.05 -14.43 18.00
C ARG A 506 -21.59 -14.84 17.94
N GLN A 507 -20.85 -14.63 19.02
CA GLN A 507 -19.45 -15.01 19.15
C GLN A 507 -19.28 -16.53 19.10
N LEU A 508 -20.18 -17.28 19.75
CA LEU A 508 -20.21 -18.76 19.67
C LEU A 508 -20.47 -19.25 18.24
N ALA A 509 -21.38 -18.58 17.51
CA ALA A 509 -21.62 -18.89 16.10
C ALA A 509 -20.38 -18.63 15.21
N ASP A 510 -19.62 -17.56 15.50
CA ASP A 510 -18.36 -17.29 14.79
C ASP A 510 -17.28 -18.34 15.12
N VAL A 511 -17.21 -18.81 16.37
CA VAL A 511 -16.31 -19.91 16.78
C VAL A 511 -16.70 -21.20 16.09
N ALA A 512 -17.98 -21.58 16.11
CA ALA A 512 -18.47 -22.79 15.47
C ALA A 512 -18.18 -22.78 13.96
N ARG A 513 -18.43 -21.63 13.29
CA ARG A 513 -18.09 -21.50 11.88
C ARG A 513 -16.59 -21.68 11.65
N PHE A 514 -15.75 -21.09 12.48
CA PHE A 514 -14.30 -21.23 12.37
C PHE A 514 -13.84 -22.68 12.53
N THR A 515 -14.34 -23.41 13.53
CA THR A 515 -13.97 -24.80 13.76
C THR A 515 -14.45 -25.72 12.64
N ASN A 516 -15.67 -25.49 12.10
CA ASN A 516 -16.22 -26.28 10.99
C ASN A 516 -15.50 -26.02 9.64
N GLU A 517 -15.09 -24.78 9.40
CA GLU A 517 -14.36 -24.41 8.17
C GLU A 517 -12.85 -24.64 8.28
N PHE A 518 -12.33 -24.94 9.49
CA PHE A 518 -10.90 -25.18 9.69
C PHE A 518 -10.48 -26.45 8.94
N PRO A 519 -9.42 -26.40 8.11
CA PRO A 519 -9.04 -27.53 7.28
C PRO A 519 -8.39 -28.65 8.12
N TYR A 520 -9.13 -29.72 8.29
CA TYR A 520 -8.58 -31.01 8.76
C TYR A 520 -7.92 -31.69 7.58
N VAL A 521 -6.60 -31.82 7.63
CA VAL A 521 -5.83 -32.43 6.55
C VAL A 521 -4.99 -33.57 7.10
N GLU A 522 -5.25 -34.78 6.61
CA GLU A 522 -4.37 -35.90 6.82
C GLU A 522 -3.32 -35.97 5.71
N ILE A 523 -2.07 -36.25 6.12
CA ILE A 523 -0.97 -36.46 5.21
C ILE A 523 -0.53 -37.94 5.30
N ALA A 524 -0.63 -38.65 4.19
CA ALA A 524 -0.04 -39.97 4.02
C ALA A 524 1.08 -39.90 2.98
N PHE A 525 2.15 -40.66 3.17
CA PHE A 525 3.22 -40.75 2.18
C PHE A 525 3.65 -42.17 1.95
N GLU A 526 4.00 -42.46 0.72
CA GLU A 526 4.49 -43.75 0.27
C GLU A 526 5.74 -43.56 -0.58
N VAL A 527 6.75 -44.38 -0.32
CA VAL A 527 7.97 -44.41 -1.13
C VAL A 527 7.80 -45.51 -2.17
N GLU A 528 7.74 -45.13 -3.46
CA GLU A 528 7.67 -46.10 -4.54
C GLU A 528 8.97 -46.90 -4.61
N ASP A 529 8.85 -48.22 -4.86
CA ASP A 529 9.97 -49.16 -4.97
C ASP A 529 10.92 -49.21 -3.76
N ALA A 530 10.37 -49.06 -2.55
CA ALA A 530 11.14 -49.06 -1.28
C ALA A 530 12.04 -50.29 -1.07
N SER A 531 11.80 -51.38 -1.80
CA SER A 531 12.61 -52.62 -1.74
C SER A 531 13.87 -52.60 -2.60
N GLU A 532 14.00 -51.64 -3.54
CA GLU A 532 15.12 -51.53 -4.51
C GLU A 532 15.82 -50.18 -4.43
N LEU A 533 15.94 -49.60 -3.23
CA LEU A 533 16.59 -48.29 -3.05
C LEU A 533 18.09 -48.40 -3.35
N ASP A 534 18.52 -47.68 -4.41
CA ASP A 534 19.92 -47.45 -4.75
C ASP A 534 20.23 -45.93 -4.67
N SER A 535 21.43 -45.61 -4.21
CA SER A 535 21.89 -44.22 -4.09
C SER A 535 22.02 -43.48 -5.42
N ALA A 536 21.93 -44.20 -6.54
CA ALA A 536 22.08 -43.67 -7.91
C ALA A 536 20.74 -43.39 -8.62
N THR A 537 19.62 -43.90 -8.10
CA THR A 537 18.30 -43.73 -8.73
C THR A 537 17.44 -42.70 -8.00
N PRO A 538 16.74 -41.80 -8.73
CA PRO A 538 15.76 -40.91 -8.13
C PRO A 538 14.65 -41.72 -7.43
N ILE A 539 14.35 -41.38 -6.18
CA ILE A 539 13.30 -42.00 -5.41
C ILE A 539 12.01 -41.21 -5.62
N ALA A 540 10.95 -41.89 -6.05
CA ALA A 540 9.64 -41.30 -6.14
C ALA A 540 8.93 -41.38 -4.79
N LEU A 541 8.55 -40.23 -4.25
CA LEU A 541 7.73 -40.10 -3.06
C LEU A 541 6.31 -39.67 -3.49
N ARG A 542 5.32 -40.49 -3.16
CA ARG A 542 3.92 -40.12 -3.33
C ARG A 542 3.39 -39.61 -2.00
N ALA A 543 3.01 -38.33 -1.94
CA ALA A 543 2.30 -37.75 -0.81
C ALA A 543 0.84 -37.54 -1.17
N SER A 544 -0.08 -38.05 -0.36
CA SER A 544 -1.52 -37.77 -0.47
C SER A 544 -1.94 -36.87 0.69
N LEU A 545 -2.70 -35.85 0.35
CA LEU A 545 -3.29 -34.91 1.28
C LEU A 545 -4.80 -35.08 1.17
N GLU A 546 -5.41 -35.56 2.22
CA GLU A 546 -6.87 -35.75 2.30
C GLU A 546 -7.44 -34.75 3.28
N ARG A 547 -8.39 -33.95 2.81
CA ARG A 547 -9.15 -33.04 3.67
C ARG A 547 -10.43 -33.75 4.11
N GLU A 548 -10.60 -33.93 5.41
CA GLU A 548 -11.85 -34.41 5.95
C GLU A 548 -12.94 -33.35 5.74
N THR A 549 -14.03 -33.73 5.07
CA THR A 549 -15.24 -32.93 4.90
C THR A 549 -16.44 -33.78 5.30
N ASP A 550 -17.33 -33.23 6.12
CA ASP A 550 -18.53 -33.91 6.62
C ASP A 550 -19.54 -34.26 5.53
N ASP A 551 -19.50 -33.55 4.39
CA ASP A 551 -20.39 -33.76 3.24
C ASP A 551 -19.61 -33.89 1.93
N GLU A 552 -19.77 -35.01 1.24
CA GLU A 552 -19.15 -35.30 -0.07
C GLU A 552 -19.64 -34.36 -1.22
N GLU A 553 -20.69 -33.55 -1.01
CA GLU A 553 -21.34 -32.75 -2.04
C GLU A 553 -21.03 -31.24 -1.97
N GLU A 554 -20.55 -30.68 -0.87
CA GLU A 554 -20.18 -29.26 -0.79
C GLU A 554 -18.65 -29.08 -0.92
N ALA A 555 -18.25 -28.47 -2.02
CA ALA A 555 -16.86 -27.97 -2.14
C ALA A 555 -16.59 -26.97 -1.00
N ALA A 556 -15.72 -27.34 -0.06
CA ALA A 556 -15.35 -26.49 1.05
C ALA A 556 -14.87 -25.12 0.55
N ASP A 557 -15.33 -24.03 1.19
CA ASP A 557 -14.89 -22.68 0.84
C ASP A 557 -13.35 -22.61 1.00
N PRO A 558 -12.61 -22.31 -0.06
CA PRO A 558 -11.15 -22.20 0.02
C PRO A 558 -10.69 -20.94 0.76
N THR A 559 -11.59 -20.10 1.26
CA THR A 559 -11.25 -18.82 1.92
C THR A 559 -10.87 -19.06 3.36
N ALA A 560 -9.66 -18.63 3.74
CA ALA A 560 -9.19 -18.68 5.12
C ALA A 560 -9.87 -17.61 5.98
N ILE A 561 -10.27 -17.98 7.19
CA ILE A 561 -10.79 -17.02 8.17
C ILE A 561 -9.61 -16.28 8.81
N ALA A 562 -9.34 -15.06 8.34
CA ALA A 562 -8.25 -14.21 8.79
C ALA A 562 -8.74 -12.78 9.08
N PRO A 563 -9.43 -12.55 10.21
CA PRO A 563 -10.12 -11.28 10.49
C PRO A 563 -9.18 -10.08 10.66
N PHE A 564 -7.91 -10.32 10.94
CA PHE A 564 -6.89 -9.27 11.11
C PHE A 564 -6.14 -8.93 9.84
N PHE A 565 -6.29 -9.75 8.78
CA PHE A 565 -5.64 -9.49 7.50
C PHE A 565 -6.50 -8.56 6.63
N PRO A 566 -5.91 -7.60 5.90
CA PRO A 566 -6.67 -6.54 5.21
C PRO A 566 -7.53 -7.00 4.02
N SER A 567 -7.26 -8.19 3.47
CA SER A 567 -7.97 -8.74 2.31
C SER A 567 -8.29 -10.22 2.50
N PRO A 568 -9.38 -10.74 1.88
CA PRO A 568 -9.65 -12.18 1.87
C PRO A 568 -8.45 -12.95 1.32
N LYS A 569 -8.12 -14.09 1.94
CA LYS A 569 -7.04 -14.98 1.56
C LYS A 569 -7.59 -16.37 1.29
N LEU A 570 -7.10 -16.99 0.21
CA LEU A 570 -7.33 -18.40 -0.04
C LEU A 570 -6.36 -19.22 0.83
N THR A 571 -6.79 -20.39 1.26
CA THR A 571 -5.90 -21.37 1.90
C THR A 571 -4.84 -21.82 0.90
N SER A 572 -3.61 -21.88 1.34
CA SER A 572 -2.47 -22.36 0.54
C SER A 572 -1.59 -23.26 1.39
N TRP A 573 -0.94 -24.22 0.76
CA TRP A 573 -0.17 -25.25 1.40
C TRP A 573 1.22 -25.31 0.80
N TRP A 574 2.23 -25.57 1.65
CA TRP A 574 3.56 -25.96 1.21
C TRP A 574 3.82 -27.40 1.62
N LEU A 575 4.24 -28.23 0.69
CA LEU A 575 4.75 -29.55 0.96
C LEU A 575 6.28 -29.49 0.93
N VAL A 576 6.91 -29.65 2.08
CA VAL A 576 8.36 -29.48 2.25
C VAL A 576 9.00 -30.81 2.56
N ILE A 577 10.00 -31.18 1.76
CA ILE A 577 10.83 -32.38 2.00
C ILE A 577 12.24 -31.88 2.34
N GLY A 578 12.75 -32.24 3.50
CA GLY A 578 14.06 -31.79 3.96
C GLY A 578 14.75 -32.78 4.88
N ASP A 579 16.07 -32.68 4.96
CA ASP A 579 16.88 -33.42 5.91
C ASP A 579 17.22 -32.53 7.12
N PRO A 580 16.65 -32.81 8.31
CA PRO A 580 16.95 -32.08 9.52
C PRO A 580 18.39 -32.22 10.01
N GLY A 581 19.08 -33.35 9.65
CA GLY A 581 20.47 -33.60 10.02
C GLY A 581 21.45 -32.69 9.33
N THR A 582 21.31 -32.53 8.02
CA THR A 582 22.13 -31.64 7.19
C THR A 582 21.54 -30.21 7.10
N ARG A 583 20.30 -30.04 7.56
CA ARG A 583 19.51 -28.79 7.41
C ARG A 583 19.36 -28.38 5.94
N SER A 584 19.27 -29.35 5.05
CA SER A 584 19.07 -29.11 3.62
C SER A 584 17.62 -29.33 3.22
N LEU A 585 17.11 -28.42 2.37
CA LEU A 585 15.86 -28.58 1.67
C LEU A 585 16.10 -29.48 0.45
N LEU A 586 15.29 -30.52 0.29
CA LEU A 586 15.38 -31.46 -0.83
C LEU A 586 14.36 -31.11 -1.92
N SER A 587 13.13 -30.78 -1.51
CA SER A 587 12.05 -30.38 -2.43
C SER A 587 10.98 -29.55 -1.71
N ILE A 588 10.25 -28.75 -2.49
CA ILE A 588 9.14 -27.93 -2.04
C ILE A 588 8.01 -27.98 -3.08
#